data_55a01a01843819736bc1b84998ed57ba
#
_entry.id   55a01a01843819736bc1b84998ed57ba
#
_cell.length_a   1.000
_cell.length_b   1.000
_cell.length_c   1.000
_cell.angle_alpha   90.00
_cell.angle_beta   90.00
_cell.angle_gamma   90.00
#
_symmetry.space_group_name_H-M   'P 1'
#
loop_
_entity.id
_entity.type
_entity.pdbx_description
1 polymer ?
#
loop_
_entity_poly.entity_id
_entity_poly.type
_entity_poly.pdbx_seq_one_letter_code
_entity_poly.pdbx_strand_id
1 'polypeptide(L)'
;MFLFQKIGLYVKLFHRVLFVALIAAFLAGCATHAPYFRLDTSLQNQVVNFSGYQYVPLTRLCDVYGFTCAWDTFAATGTVRKSSNAIALRAGSERILANGIEKRLDRPVIVSGGIVYVPVSFARDNLASMIGTLRVIPAETIPEVTVPKKFTIKTVVLDTGHGGKDVGALGRAQGAREKDLALILSKKIKQILESNGIRVILTRSDDTFIPLPKRADIANASSADLFVSVHINASRSRLMRGFECYYLSSATDDNARALEAFEDSSLKLSESADAEHSKTLDKTLWDMTLTENRMESGELASYICASVDESLVIKNRGVRTARFYVLKHTNIPSVLVEAGYISNRLEEMKLKDPQVLGRLAEAVARGILRYKERYEKTEGFTDV
;
A
#
# COMPACT_ATOMS: atom_id res chain seq x y z
N MET A 1 -85.94 1.78 -33.32
CA MET A 1 -84.87 2.73 -32.96
C MET A 1 -84.02 2.30 -31.80
N PHE A 2 -84.35 1.31 -30.98
CA PHE A 2 -83.61 0.83 -29.80
C PHE A 2 -82.51 -0.21 -30.07
N LEU A 3 -82.56 -0.91 -31.24
CA LEU A 3 -81.64 -1.99 -31.52
C LEU A 3 -80.25 -1.49 -32.03
N PHE A 4 -80.21 -0.38 -32.74
CA PHE A 4 -78.98 0.22 -33.26
C PHE A 4 -78.12 0.91 -32.20
N GLN A 5 -78.71 1.39 -31.13
CA GLN A 5 -77.96 2.01 -30.05
C GLN A 5 -77.17 0.99 -29.17
N LYS A 6 -77.67 -0.22 -28.97
CA LYS A 6 -77.03 -1.28 -28.23
C LYS A 6 -75.82 -1.85 -29.01
N ILE A 7 -75.87 -1.98 -30.31
CA ILE A 7 -74.76 -2.49 -31.14
C ILE A 7 -73.57 -1.51 -31.11
N GLY A 8 -73.80 -0.20 -31.20
CA GLY A 8 -72.77 0.81 -31.14
C GLY A 8 -72.03 0.85 -29.75
N LEU A 9 -72.73 0.51 -28.67
CA LEU A 9 -72.16 0.44 -27.35
C LEU A 9 -71.24 -0.79 -27.16
N TYR A 10 -71.66 -1.95 -27.71
CA TYR A 10 -70.81 -3.16 -27.63
C TYR A 10 -69.58 -3.07 -28.53
N VAL A 11 -69.67 -2.43 -29.70
CA VAL A 11 -68.47 -2.20 -30.53
C VAL A 11 -67.49 -1.26 -29.89
N LYS A 12 -67.95 -0.18 -29.21
CA LYS A 12 -67.05 0.73 -28.48
C LYS A 12 -66.43 0.06 -27.26
N LEU A 13 -67.17 -0.82 -26.56
CA LEU A 13 -66.65 -1.56 -25.42
C LEU A 13 -65.62 -2.60 -25.84
N PHE A 14 -65.88 -3.31 -26.97
CA PHE A 14 -64.97 -4.29 -27.53
C PHE A 14 -63.66 -3.64 -28.00
N HIS A 15 -63.68 -2.49 -28.65
CA HIS A 15 -62.49 -1.74 -29.06
C HIS A 15 -61.69 -1.22 -27.82
N ARG A 16 -62.36 -0.80 -26.73
CA ARG A 16 -61.67 -0.40 -25.52
C ARG A 16 -61.03 -1.58 -24.80
N VAL A 17 -61.68 -2.73 -24.73
CA VAL A 17 -61.11 -3.94 -24.11
C VAL A 17 -59.95 -4.48 -24.94
N LEU A 18 -60.08 -4.48 -26.29
CA LEU A 18 -59.00 -4.88 -27.20
C LEU A 18 -57.79 -3.93 -27.10
N PHE A 19 -58.03 -2.63 -26.97
CA PHE A 19 -56.96 -1.62 -26.83
C PHE A 19 -56.25 -1.71 -25.48
N VAL A 20 -56.96 -1.97 -24.38
CA VAL A 20 -56.38 -2.21 -23.05
C VAL A 20 -55.61 -3.54 -23.03
N ALA A 21 -56.11 -4.58 -23.68
CA ALA A 21 -55.42 -5.87 -23.78
C ALA A 21 -54.13 -5.76 -24.64
N LEU A 22 -54.14 -4.96 -25.70
CA LEU A 22 -52.95 -4.68 -26.51
C LEU A 22 -51.90 -3.85 -25.74
N ILE A 23 -52.32 -2.85 -24.95
CA ILE A 23 -51.41 -2.11 -24.12
C ILE A 23 -50.83 -2.98 -22.98
N ALA A 24 -51.64 -3.86 -22.38
CA ALA A 24 -51.16 -4.80 -21.35
C ALA A 24 -50.18 -5.83 -21.95
N ALA A 25 -50.42 -6.31 -23.19
CA ALA A 25 -49.48 -7.19 -23.89
C ALA A 25 -48.19 -6.46 -24.29
N PHE A 26 -48.24 -5.17 -24.64
CA PHE A 26 -47.07 -4.35 -24.95
C PHE A 26 -46.26 -4.02 -23.68
N LEU A 27 -46.90 -3.84 -22.52
CA LEU A 27 -46.24 -3.64 -21.24
C LEU A 27 -45.70 -4.96 -20.65
N ALA A 28 -46.28 -6.09 -20.95
CA ALA A 28 -45.78 -7.40 -20.54
C ALA A 28 -44.65 -7.92 -21.44
N GLY A 29 -44.50 -7.40 -22.67
CA GLY A 29 -43.47 -7.81 -23.62
C GLY A 29 -42.14 -7.06 -23.50
N CYS A 30 -42.03 -6.01 -22.67
CA CYS A 30 -40.83 -5.18 -22.51
C CYS A 30 -40.15 -5.34 -21.16
N ALA A 31 -40.42 -6.40 -20.42
CA ALA A 31 -39.47 -6.83 -19.40
C ALA A 31 -38.36 -7.66 -20.09
N THR A 32 -37.55 -6.99 -20.93
CA THR A 32 -36.25 -7.53 -21.30
C THR A 32 -35.46 -7.62 -20.01
N HIS A 33 -35.37 -8.82 -19.45
CA HIS A 33 -34.40 -9.09 -18.40
C HIS A 33 -33.03 -8.67 -18.95
N ALA A 34 -32.52 -7.54 -18.46
CA ALA A 34 -31.14 -7.20 -18.71
C ALA A 34 -30.30 -8.42 -18.28
N PRO A 35 -29.43 -8.96 -19.15
CA PRO A 35 -28.67 -10.15 -18.81
C PRO A 35 -27.90 -9.88 -17.53
N TYR A 36 -28.22 -10.62 -16.46
CA TYR A 36 -27.48 -10.52 -15.21
C TYR A 36 -26.06 -10.99 -15.47
N PHE A 37 -25.12 -10.08 -15.34
CA PHE A 37 -23.70 -10.41 -15.36
C PHE A 37 -23.35 -11.16 -14.07
N ARG A 38 -22.78 -12.34 -14.19
CA ARG A 38 -22.22 -13.09 -13.07
C ARG A 38 -20.72 -13.31 -13.35
N LEU A 39 -19.89 -13.00 -12.36
CA LEU A 39 -18.48 -13.37 -12.41
C LEU A 39 -18.34 -14.89 -12.53
N ASP A 40 -17.30 -15.33 -13.23
CA ASP A 40 -16.92 -16.74 -13.27
C ASP A 40 -16.75 -17.28 -11.86
N THR A 41 -17.08 -18.55 -11.64
CA THR A 41 -17.01 -19.20 -10.33
C THR A 41 -15.60 -19.16 -9.73
N SER A 42 -14.56 -19.19 -10.57
CA SER A 42 -13.17 -19.09 -10.13
C SER A 42 -12.82 -17.70 -9.59
N LEU A 43 -13.53 -16.66 -10.00
CA LEU A 43 -13.37 -15.28 -9.52
C LEU A 43 -14.21 -14.98 -8.27
N GLN A 44 -15.29 -15.71 -8.05
CA GLN A 44 -16.17 -15.46 -6.90
C GLN A 44 -15.45 -15.60 -5.56
N ASN A 45 -14.53 -16.56 -5.46
CA ASN A 45 -13.69 -16.77 -4.28
C ASN A 45 -12.55 -15.74 -4.11
N GLN A 46 -12.42 -14.83 -5.07
CA GLN A 46 -11.40 -13.78 -5.08
C GLN A 46 -12.00 -12.37 -4.99
N VAL A 47 -13.31 -12.28 -4.81
CA VAL A 47 -13.99 -11.01 -4.55
C VAL A 47 -13.61 -10.53 -3.15
N VAL A 48 -13.13 -9.30 -3.07
CA VAL A 48 -12.77 -8.63 -1.82
C VAL A 48 -13.74 -7.49 -1.58
N ASN A 49 -14.11 -7.26 -0.32
CA ASN A 49 -14.97 -6.15 0.06
C ASN A 49 -14.11 -4.99 0.59
N PHE A 50 -14.19 -3.83 -0.07
CA PHE A 50 -13.61 -2.59 0.41
C PHE A 50 -14.75 -1.62 0.74
N SER A 51 -14.84 -1.22 2.01
CA SER A 51 -15.85 -0.25 2.49
C SER A 51 -17.30 -0.58 2.05
N GLY A 52 -17.67 -1.86 2.09
CA GLY A 52 -19.02 -2.33 1.71
C GLY A 52 -19.22 -2.55 0.21
N TYR A 53 -18.19 -2.40 -0.62
CA TYR A 53 -18.26 -2.60 -2.07
C TYR A 53 -17.39 -3.77 -2.51
N GLN A 54 -17.89 -4.51 -3.50
CA GLN A 54 -17.23 -5.69 -4.03
C GLN A 54 -16.25 -5.35 -5.14
N TYR A 55 -15.03 -5.84 -4.99
CA TYR A 55 -13.93 -5.67 -5.92
C TYR A 55 -13.32 -7.01 -6.32
N VAL A 56 -12.68 -7.05 -7.46
CA VAL A 56 -11.97 -8.23 -7.95
C VAL A 56 -10.58 -7.84 -8.43
N PRO A 57 -9.55 -8.69 -8.19
CA PRO A 57 -8.22 -8.43 -8.71
C PRO A 57 -8.22 -8.34 -10.24
N LEU A 58 -7.69 -7.24 -10.79
CA LEU A 58 -7.67 -6.98 -12.22
C LEU A 58 -6.93 -8.07 -12.99
N THR A 59 -5.79 -8.53 -12.48
CA THR A 59 -4.99 -9.60 -13.10
C THR A 59 -5.77 -10.89 -13.22
N ARG A 60 -6.47 -11.28 -12.15
CA ARG A 60 -7.30 -12.50 -12.15
C ARG A 60 -8.48 -12.41 -13.11
N LEU A 61 -9.07 -11.22 -13.18
CA LEU A 61 -10.14 -10.96 -14.13
C LEU A 61 -9.61 -11.05 -15.57
N CYS A 62 -8.41 -10.56 -15.83
CA CYS A 62 -7.75 -10.68 -17.12
C CYS A 62 -7.43 -12.13 -17.47
N ASP A 63 -6.88 -12.90 -16.55
CA ASP A 63 -6.53 -14.31 -16.75
C ASP A 63 -7.77 -15.14 -17.13
N VAL A 64 -8.85 -15.01 -16.35
CA VAL A 64 -10.08 -15.81 -16.54
C VAL A 64 -10.78 -15.49 -17.86
N TYR A 65 -10.82 -14.23 -18.26
CA TYR A 65 -11.51 -13.82 -19.47
C TYR A 65 -10.63 -13.65 -20.72
N GLY A 66 -9.33 -13.98 -20.59
CA GLY A 66 -8.36 -13.93 -21.68
C GLY A 66 -8.09 -12.52 -22.19
N PHE A 67 -7.90 -11.57 -21.27
CA PHE A 67 -7.44 -10.22 -21.56
C PHE A 67 -5.94 -10.11 -21.33
N THR A 68 -5.29 -9.22 -22.06
CA THR A 68 -3.94 -8.76 -21.75
C THR A 68 -4.04 -7.53 -20.86
N CYS A 69 -3.47 -7.60 -19.66
CA CYS A 69 -3.38 -6.49 -18.74
C CYS A 69 -1.94 -5.98 -18.66
N ALA A 70 -1.77 -4.68 -18.74
CA ALA A 70 -0.53 -3.99 -18.45
C ALA A 70 -0.79 -2.91 -17.40
N TRP A 71 0.08 -2.79 -16.41
CA TRP A 71 -0.02 -1.79 -15.36
C TRP A 71 1.30 -1.04 -15.27
N ASP A 72 1.23 0.28 -15.32
CA ASP A 72 2.35 1.17 -15.05
C ASP A 72 2.21 1.67 -13.61
N THR A 73 3.07 1.17 -12.74
CA THR A 73 3.06 1.50 -11.30
C THR A 73 3.50 2.93 -11.03
N PHE A 74 4.32 3.52 -11.92
CA PHE A 74 4.77 4.91 -11.78
C PHE A 74 3.68 5.91 -12.11
N ALA A 75 2.99 5.67 -13.23
CA ALA A 75 1.87 6.50 -13.65
C ALA A 75 0.58 6.15 -12.90
N ALA A 76 0.60 5.07 -12.09
CA ALA A 76 -0.58 4.48 -11.47
C ALA A 76 -1.72 4.24 -12.47
N THR A 77 -1.36 3.83 -13.69
CA THR A 77 -2.29 3.60 -14.81
C THR A 77 -2.15 2.21 -15.37
N GLY A 78 -3.24 1.68 -15.91
CA GLY A 78 -3.24 0.39 -16.55
C GLY A 78 -4.04 0.33 -17.83
N THR A 79 -3.80 -0.72 -18.60
CA THR A 79 -4.57 -1.01 -19.80
C THR A 79 -5.02 -2.47 -19.79
N VAL A 80 -6.28 -2.68 -20.14
CA VAL A 80 -6.89 -4.00 -20.40
C VAL A 80 -7.18 -4.08 -21.87
N ARG A 81 -6.68 -5.12 -22.55
CA ARG A 81 -6.82 -5.28 -24.01
C ARG A 81 -7.35 -6.65 -24.40
N LYS A 82 -8.19 -6.68 -25.42
CA LYS A 82 -8.61 -7.90 -26.12
C LYS A 82 -8.93 -7.57 -27.58
N SER A 83 -8.22 -8.20 -28.50
CA SER A 83 -8.32 -7.88 -29.93
C SER A 83 -8.04 -6.39 -30.19
N SER A 84 -8.94 -5.67 -30.84
CA SER A 84 -8.85 -4.23 -31.11
C SER A 84 -9.37 -3.35 -29.96
N ASN A 85 -9.97 -3.93 -28.92
CA ASN A 85 -10.55 -3.18 -27.83
C ASN A 85 -9.53 -2.93 -26.71
N ALA A 86 -9.53 -1.73 -26.16
CA ALA A 86 -8.67 -1.33 -25.07
C ALA A 86 -9.42 -0.47 -24.05
N ILE A 87 -9.13 -0.71 -22.77
CA ILE A 87 -9.62 0.12 -21.68
C ILE A 87 -8.40 0.61 -20.91
N ALA A 88 -8.24 1.93 -20.78
CA ALA A 88 -7.28 2.53 -19.89
C ALA A 88 -7.95 2.92 -18.57
N LEU A 89 -7.26 2.66 -17.47
CA LEU A 89 -7.73 2.92 -16.11
C LEU A 89 -6.60 3.50 -15.25
N ARG A 90 -6.95 4.18 -14.16
CA ARG A 90 -6.00 4.82 -13.25
C ARG A 90 -6.41 4.54 -11.80
N ALA A 91 -5.43 4.27 -10.94
CA ALA A 91 -5.66 4.12 -9.50
C ALA A 91 -6.27 5.40 -8.90
N GLY A 92 -7.18 5.23 -7.95
CA GLY A 92 -7.91 6.32 -7.32
C GLY A 92 -8.97 6.98 -8.21
N SER A 93 -9.11 6.58 -9.49
CA SER A 93 -10.02 7.20 -10.43
C SER A 93 -11.26 6.33 -10.67
N GLU A 94 -12.42 6.98 -10.69
CA GLU A 94 -13.67 6.41 -11.21
C GLU A 94 -13.78 6.55 -12.75
N ARG A 95 -12.86 7.30 -13.39
CA ARG A 95 -12.88 7.52 -14.84
C ARG A 95 -11.97 6.52 -15.53
N ILE A 96 -12.47 5.95 -16.61
CA ILE A 96 -11.75 5.04 -17.51
C ILE A 96 -11.93 5.51 -18.96
N LEU A 97 -11.01 5.12 -19.84
CA LEU A 97 -11.13 5.35 -21.28
C LEU A 97 -11.34 4.01 -21.97
N ALA A 98 -12.55 3.74 -22.42
CA ALA A 98 -12.88 2.54 -23.18
C ALA A 98 -12.87 2.88 -24.69
N ASN A 99 -11.89 2.36 -25.42
CA ASN A 99 -11.64 2.69 -26.82
C ASN A 99 -11.57 4.22 -27.09
N GLY A 100 -10.92 4.95 -26.18
CA GLY A 100 -10.79 6.40 -26.26
C GLY A 100 -12.02 7.20 -25.78
N ILE A 101 -13.10 6.54 -25.40
CA ILE A 101 -14.32 7.18 -24.89
C ILE A 101 -14.30 7.13 -23.36
N GLU A 102 -14.46 8.29 -22.73
CA GLU A 102 -14.53 8.37 -21.26
C GLU A 102 -15.82 7.71 -20.77
N LYS A 103 -15.65 6.85 -19.76
CA LYS A 103 -16.74 6.25 -18.99
C LYS A 103 -16.46 6.41 -17.51
N ARG A 104 -17.51 6.35 -16.69
CA ARG A 104 -17.40 6.43 -15.25
C ARG A 104 -17.76 5.10 -14.61
N LEU A 105 -16.94 4.65 -13.69
CA LEU A 105 -17.21 3.54 -12.79
C LEU A 105 -18.09 4.02 -11.62
N ASP A 106 -18.78 3.09 -10.99
CA ASP A 106 -19.52 3.36 -9.75
C ASP A 106 -18.60 3.59 -8.54
N ARG A 107 -17.36 3.10 -8.64
CA ARG A 107 -16.32 3.20 -7.61
C ARG A 107 -14.93 3.31 -8.25
N PRO A 108 -13.94 3.93 -7.55
CA PRO A 108 -12.59 4.08 -8.08
C PRO A 108 -11.87 2.74 -8.22
N VAL A 109 -10.88 2.71 -9.08
CA VAL A 109 -9.88 1.63 -9.15
C VAL A 109 -9.00 1.72 -7.91
N ILE A 110 -8.77 0.60 -7.23
CA ILE A 110 -8.01 0.53 -5.99
C ILE A 110 -6.72 -0.23 -6.23
N VAL A 111 -5.64 0.21 -5.58
CA VAL A 111 -4.40 -0.57 -5.45
C VAL A 111 -4.20 -0.87 -3.98
N SER A 112 -4.15 -2.14 -3.61
CA SER A 112 -3.95 -2.59 -2.24
C SER A 112 -3.11 -3.87 -2.21
N GLY A 113 -2.06 -3.89 -1.38
CA GLY A 113 -1.10 -5.01 -1.32
C GLY A 113 -0.43 -5.28 -2.66
N GLY A 114 -0.15 -4.23 -3.48
CA GLY A 114 0.42 -4.36 -4.83
C GLY A 114 -0.53 -4.98 -5.85
N ILE A 115 -1.78 -5.22 -5.47
CA ILE A 115 -2.81 -5.77 -6.36
C ILE A 115 -3.75 -4.65 -6.79
N VAL A 116 -3.97 -4.55 -8.11
CA VAL A 116 -4.97 -3.64 -8.67
C VAL A 116 -6.34 -4.30 -8.58
N TYR A 117 -7.25 -3.63 -7.90
CA TYR A 117 -8.64 -4.06 -7.78
C TYR A 117 -9.56 -3.15 -8.58
N VAL A 118 -10.49 -3.74 -9.27
CA VAL A 118 -11.57 -3.01 -9.96
C VAL A 118 -12.91 -3.41 -9.36
N PRO A 119 -13.88 -2.49 -9.28
CA PRO A 119 -15.21 -2.85 -8.81
C PRO A 119 -15.82 -3.94 -9.71
N VAL A 120 -16.59 -4.84 -9.11
CA VAL A 120 -17.24 -5.95 -9.87
C VAL A 120 -18.09 -5.41 -11.02
N SER A 121 -18.67 -4.22 -10.87
CA SER A 121 -19.38 -3.49 -11.93
C SER A 121 -18.50 -3.20 -13.16
N PHE A 122 -17.19 -2.99 -12.99
CA PHE A 122 -16.27 -2.82 -14.11
C PHE A 122 -16.33 -4.00 -15.09
N ALA A 123 -16.32 -5.22 -14.55
CA ALA A 123 -16.43 -6.42 -15.38
C ALA A 123 -17.78 -6.47 -16.09
N ARG A 124 -18.87 -6.20 -15.37
CA ARG A 124 -20.23 -6.21 -15.90
C ARG A 124 -20.44 -5.16 -17.00
N ASP A 125 -20.04 -3.92 -16.72
CA ASP A 125 -20.48 -2.77 -17.53
C ASP A 125 -19.49 -2.42 -18.64
N ASN A 126 -18.22 -2.84 -18.50
CA ASN A 126 -17.16 -2.44 -19.42
C ASN A 126 -16.50 -3.62 -20.14
N LEU A 127 -16.33 -4.78 -19.51
CA LEU A 127 -15.72 -5.94 -20.15
C LEU A 127 -16.74 -6.85 -20.84
N ALA A 128 -17.99 -6.85 -20.42
CA ALA A 128 -19.02 -7.72 -20.99
C ALA A 128 -19.12 -7.61 -22.53
N SER A 129 -19.02 -6.40 -23.06
CA SER A 129 -19.02 -6.16 -24.49
C SER A 129 -17.78 -6.70 -25.23
N MET A 130 -16.70 -6.95 -24.52
CA MET A 130 -15.42 -7.48 -25.05
C MET A 130 -15.30 -9.00 -24.90
N ILE A 131 -16.14 -9.62 -24.06
CA ILE A 131 -16.06 -11.05 -23.73
C ILE A 131 -16.84 -11.91 -24.72
N GLY A 132 -17.82 -11.33 -25.48
CA GLY A 132 -18.77 -12.11 -26.27
C GLY A 132 -19.84 -12.76 -25.39
N THR A 133 -20.74 -13.57 -25.95
CA THR A 133 -21.94 -14.12 -25.28
C THR A 133 -21.67 -14.66 -23.87
N LEU A 134 -22.05 -13.90 -22.85
CA LEU A 134 -22.04 -14.35 -21.46
C LEU A 134 -23.20 -15.35 -21.24
N ARG A 135 -22.92 -16.51 -20.67
CA ARG A 135 -23.97 -17.41 -20.18
C ARG A 135 -24.67 -16.73 -19.00
N VAL A 136 -25.93 -16.42 -19.18
CA VAL A 136 -26.81 -15.90 -18.14
C VAL A 136 -27.16 -17.04 -17.19
N ILE A 137 -26.77 -16.90 -15.89
CA ILE A 137 -27.19 -17.78 -14.80
C ILE A 137 -28.06 -16.96 -13.86
N PRO A 138 -29.20 -17.48 -13.35
CA PRO A 138 -30.06 -16.74 -12.41
C PRO A 138 -29.35 -16.38 -11.12
N ALA A 139 -29.68 -15.21 -10.57
CA ALA A 139 -29.12 -14.71 -9.32
C ALA A 139 -29.69 -15.50 -8.13
N GLU A 140 -28.97 -16.50 -7.67
CA GLU A 140 -29.08 -16.96 -6.29
C GLU A 140 -28.13 -16.13 -5.43
N THR A 141 -28.57 -15.82 -4.22
CA THR A 141 -27.84 -15.01 -3.24
C THR A 141 -26.39 -15.44 -3.14
N ILE A 142 -25.48 -14.56 -3.56
CA ILE A 142 -24.04 -14.74 -3.35
C ILE A 142 -23.83 -14.64 -1.84
N PRO A 143 -23.28 -15.68 -1.15
CA PRO A 143 -22.89 -15.51 0.21
C PRO A 143 -21.83 -14.42 0.29
N GLU A 144 -22.01 -13.48 1.19
CA GLU A 144 -21.04 -12.44 1.48
C GLU A 144 -19.78 -13.12 2.01
N VAL A 145 -18.83 -13.39 1.11
CA VAL A 145 -17.52 -13.86 1.51
C VAL A 145 -16.76 -12.64 1.99
N THR A 146 -17.01 -12.27 3.23
CA THR A 146 -16.12 -11.39 3.97
C THR A 146 -14.83 -12.14 4.20
N VAL A 147 -13.84 -11.92 3.34
CA VAL A 147 -12.45 -12.18 3.70
C VAL A 147 -12.02 -10.95 4.50
N PRO A 148 -11.98 -11.04 5.84
CA PRO A 148 -11.51 -9.93 6.64
C PRO A 148 -9.99 -9.90 6.52
N LYS A 149 -9.44 -9.30 5.47
CA LYS A 149 -8.12 -8.71 5.57
C LYS A 149 -8.32 -7.49 6.46
N LYS A 150 -8.27 -7.73 7.77
CA LYS A 150 -8.35 -6.67 8.75
C LYS A 150 -7.06 -5.86 8.54
N PHE A 151 -7.18 -4.69 7.93
CA PHE A 151 -6.08 -3.73 7.79
C PHE A 151 -5.67 -3.29 9.18
N THR A 152 -4.81 -4.08 9.82
CA THR A 152 -4.37 -3.82 11.19
C THR A 152 -2.86 -3.98 11.25
N ILE A 153 -2.20 -2.97 11.78
CA ILE A 153 -0.77 -3.03 12.09
C ILE A 153 -0.62 -3.64 13.48
N LYS A 154 -0.06 -4.85 13.55
CA LYS A 154 0.13 -5.61 14.77
C LYS A 154 1.59 -5.88 15.09
N THR A 155 2.44 -5.94 14.09
CA THR A 155 3.83 -6.33 14.23
C THR A 155 4.74 -5.36 13.50
N VAL A 156 5.72 -4.80 14.21
CA VAL A 156 6.75 -3.91 13.66
C VAL A 156 8.12 -4.57 13.86
N VAL A 157 8.90 -4.65 12.80
CA VAL A 157 10.33 -4.93 12.91
C VAL A 157 11.06 -3.62 13.12
N LEU A 158 11.75 -3.50 14.25
CA LEU A 158 12.73 -2.45 14.49
C LEU A 158 14.12 -3.00 14.15
N ASP A 159 14.71 -2.52 13.09
CA ASP A 159 16.07 -2.83 12.72
C ASP A 159 17.00 -1.88 13.46
N THR A 160 17.75 -2.44 14.38
CA THR A 160 18.74 -1.68 15.16
C THR A 160 20.04 -1.61 14.37
N GLY A 161 20.36 -0.44 13.84
CA GLY A 161 21.54 -0.22 13.00
C GLY A 161 22.86 -0.71 13.62
N HIS A 162 23.79 -1.16 12.78
CA HIS A 162 25.14 -1.61 13.17
C HIS A 162 25.14 -2.74 14.22
N GLY A 163 26.24 -2.85 15.01
CA GLY A 163 26.40 -3.82 16.09
C GLY A 163 27.67 -4.65 15.96
N GLY A 164 28.19 -5.14 17.10
CA GLY A 164 29.41 -5.95 17.15
C GLY A 164 30.61 -5.25 16.51
N LYS A 165 31.18 -5.89 15.48
CA LYS A 165 32.33 -5.37 14.70
C LYS A 165 32.00 -4.13 13.86
N ASP A 166 30.73 -3.90 13.56
CA ASP A 166 30.25 -2.69 12.89
C ASP A 166 29.87 -1.64 13.93
N VAL A 167 30.72 -0.65 14.11
CA VAL A 167 30.53 0.39 15.13
C VAL A 167 29.59 1.50 14.67
N GLY A 168 29.36 1.62 13.34
CA GLY A 168 28.71 2.78 12.76
C GLY A 168 29.55 4.05 12.89
N ALA A 169 28.89 5.19 12.86
CA ALA A 169 29.53 6.49 13.02
C ALA A 169 30.02 6.71 14.47
N LEU A 170 31.11 7.51 14.59
CA LEU A 170 31.72 7.87 15.87
C LEU A 170 31.47 9.34 16.18
N GLY A 171 31.05 9.59 17.41
CA GLY A 171 30.97 10.93 17.98
C GLY A 171 32.38 11.54 18.15
N ARG A 172 32.48 12.82 17.85
CA ARG A 172 33.78 13.52 17.86
C ARG A 172 34.11 14.25 19.14
N ALA A 173 33.13 14.47 20.01
CA ALA A 173 33.29 15.24 21.24
C ALA A 173 33.37 14.34 22.47
N GLN A 174 32.59 13.28 22.54
CA GLN A 174 32.46 12.42 23.72
C GLN A 174 32.60 10.92 23.37
N GLY A 175 33.03 10.59 22.14
CA GLY A 175 33.31 9.23 21.72
C GLY A 175 32.07 8.33 21.71
N ALA A 176 30.87 8.88 21.49
CA ALA A 176 29.68 8.11 21.35
C ALA A 176 29.78 7.20 20.10
N ARG A 177 29.22 6.00 20.18
CA ARG A 177 29.14 5.07 19.04
C ARG A 177 27.71 4.97 18.59
N GLU A 178 27.48 5.03 17.29
CA GLU A 178 26.17 4.93 16.71
C GLU A 178 25.45 3.65 17.13
N LYS A 179 26.13 2.51 17.06
CA LYS A 179 25.55 1.21 17.43
C LYS A 179 24.95 1.18 18.83
N ASP A 180 25.56 1.91 19.79
CA ASP A 180 25.08 1.93 21.17
C ASP A 180 23.85 2.82 21.32
N LEU A 181 23.85 3.99 20.68
CA LEU A 181 22.73 4.91 20.69
C LEU A 181 21.52 4.34 19.94
N ALA A 182 21.76 3.72 18.79
CA ALA A 182 20.72 3.02 18.02
C ALA A 182 20.07 1.91 18.85
N LEU A 183 20.86 1.13 19.59
CA LEU A 183 20.35 0.07 20.46
C LEU A 183 19.48 0.62 21.61
N ILE A 184 19.96 1.67 22.28
CA ILE A 184 19.20 2.31 23.37
C ILE A 184 17.88 2.87 22.82
N LEU A 185 17.92 3.57 21.71
CA LEU A 185 16.75 4.19 21.08
C LEU A 185 15.75 3.12 20.62
N SER A 186 16.19 2.08 19.93
CA SER A 186 15.34 0.97 19.50
C SER A 186 14.64 0.26 20.65
N LYS A 187 15.36 0.02 21.76
CA LYS A 187 14.77 -0.59 22.97
C LYS A 187 13.69 0.29 23.59
N LYS A 188 13.91 1.61 23.63
CA LYS A 188 12.90 2.56 24.15
C LYS A 188 11.67 2.62 23.23
N ILE A 189 11.86 2.69 21.91
CA ILE A 189 10.75 2.64 20.94
C ILE A 189 9.98 1.33 21.09
N LYS A 190 10.68 0.19 21.18
CA LYS A 190 10.05 -1.13 21.41
C LYS A 190 9.15 -1.10 22.64
N GLN A 191 9.66 -0.63 23.78
CA GLN A 191 8.90 -0.60 25.04
C GLN A 191 7.60 0.21 24.88
N ILE A 192 7.65 1.36 24.20
CA ILE A 192 6.48 2.21 23.99
C ILE A 192 5.47 1.53 23.04
N LEU A 193 5.94 0.95 21.93
CA LEU A 193 5.06 0.29 20.99
C LEU A 193 4.38 -0.95 21.61
N GLU A 194 5.13 -1.74 22.39
CA GLU A 194 4.57 -2.92 23.08
C GLU A 194 3.54 -2.54 24.15
N SER A 195 3.75 -1.42 24.87
CA SER A 195 2.75 -0.90 25.82
C SER A 195 1.46 -0.42 25.13
N ASN A 196 1.52 -0.19 23.81
CA ASN A 196 0.37 0.16 22.96
C ASN A 196 -0.15 -1.04 22.14
N GLY A 197 0.20 -2.27 22.53
CA GLY A 197 -0.36 -3.49 21.94
C GLY A 197 0.26 -3.89 20.59
N ILE A 198 1.39 -3.32 20.20
CA ILE A 198 2.13 -3.68 18.99
C ILE A 198 3.23 -4.68 19.35
N ARG A 199 3.25 -5.83 18.69
CA ARG A 199 4.37 -6.76 18.79
C ARG A 199 5.59 -6.17 18.10
N VAL A 200 6.75 -6.16 18.79
CA VAL A 200 7.99 -5.63 18.22
C VAL A 200 9.07 -6.70 18.16
N ILE A 201 9.63 -6.87 16.96
CA ILE A 201 10.76 -7.75 16.69
C ILE A 201 11.98 -6.86 16.47
N LEU A 202 13.02 -7.02 17.30
CA LEU A 202 14.31 -6.37 17.08
C LEU A 202 15.18 -7.25 16.19
N THR A 203 15.90 -6.68 15.23
CA THR A 203 16.91 -7.43 14.46
C THR A 203 18.08 -7.84 15.35
N ARG A 204 18.44 -7.00 16.34
CA ARG A 204 19.35 -7.33 17.44
C ARG A 204 18.89 -6.70 18.74
N SER A 205 19.09 -7.39 19.84
CA SER A 205 18.75 -6.92 21.20
C SER A 205 19.99 -6.63 22.08
N ASP A 206 21.17 -6.87 21.53
CA ASP A 206 22.48 -6.67 22.18
C ASP A 206 23.50 -6.13 21.19
N ASP A 207 24.80 -6.14 21.55
CA ASP A 207 25.89 -5.68 20.67
C ASP A 207 26.35 -6.76 19.69
N THR A 208 25.43 -7.37 18.98
CA THR A 208 25.73 -8.38 17.95
C THR A 208 25.70 -7.76 16.56
N PHE A 209 26.62 -8.15 15.68
CA PHE A 209 26.64 -7.78 14.27
C PHE A 209 25.63 -8.63 13.51
N ILE A 210 24.68 -8.00 12.85
CA ILE A 210 23.73 -8.64 11.92
C ILE A 210 23.97 -8.09 10.50
N PRO A 211 24.34 -8.95 9.54
CA PRO A 211 24.55 -8.53 8.15
C PRO A 211 23.28 -7.92 7.53
N LEU A 212 23.41 -6.94 6.63
CA LEU A 212 22.26 -6.26 6.00
C LEU A 212 21.26 -7.22 5.33
N PRO A 213 21.71 -8.27 4.57
CA PRO A 213 20.76 -9.26 4.03
C PRO A 213 19.92 -9.91 5.11
N LYS A 214 20.54 -10.29 6.23
CA LYS A 214 19.84 -10.96 7.32
C LYS A 214 18.80 -10.07 8.02
N ARG A 215 19.02 -8.75 8.06
CA ARG A 215 18.03 -7.78 8.59
C ARG A 215 16.77 -7.75 7.75
N ALA A 216 16.92 -7.70 6.41
CA ALA A 216 15.81 -7.79 5.47
C ALA A 216 15.10 -9.16 5.56
N ASP A 217 15.86 -10.26 5.66
CA ASP A 217 15.29 -11.61 5.83
C ASP A 217 14.43 -11.72 7.10
N ILE A 218 14.89 -11.15 8.21
CA ILE A 218 14.12 -11.13 9.48
C ILE A 218 12.78 -10.42 9.26
N ALA A 219 12.78 -9.27 8.57
CA ALA A 219 11.55 -8.55 8.27
C ALA A 219 10.61 -9.39 7.39
N ASN A 220 11.13 -9.91 6.28
CA ASN A 220 10.33 -10.64 5.28
C ASN A 220 9.78 -11.97 5.82
N ALA A 221 10.51 -12.66 6.73
CA ALA A 221 10.08 -13.93 7.32
C ALA A 221 9.15 -13.77 8.53
N SER A 222 9.02 -12.59 9.10
CA SER A 222 8.34 -12.37 10.39
C SER A 222 6.84 -12.12 10.27
N SER A 223 6.28 -12.02 9.07
CA SER A 223 4.90 -11.54 8.83
C SER A 223 4.64 -10.20 9.53
N ALA A 224 5.64 -9.32 9.52
CA ALA A 224 5.52 -7.98 10.08
C ALA A 224 4.77 -7.06 9.11
N ASP A 225 4.15 -6.04 9.68
CA ASP A 225 3.37 -5.05 8.92
C ASP A 225 4.23 -3.84 8.54
N LEU A 226 5.23 -3.50 9.34
CA LEU A 226 6.14 -2.37 9.13
C LEU A 226 7.59 -2.74 9.48
N PHE A 227 8.53 -2.10 8.77
CA PHE A 227 9.96 -2.14 9.06
C PHE A 227 10.48 -0.72 9.34
N VAL A 228 11.15 -0.54 10.47
CA VAL A 228 11.75 0.75 10.85
C VAL A 228 13.20 0.52 11.24
N SER A 229 14.13 0.95 10.40
CA SER A 229 15.56 0.94 10.70
C SER A 229 15.95 2.19 11.50
N VAL A 230 16.75 2.03 12.55
CA VAL A 230 17.10 3.09 13.51
C VAL A 230 18.59 3.33 13.51
N HIS A 231 18.98 4.52 13.07
CA HIS A 231 20.35 5.00 12.89
C HIS A 231 20.60 6.36 13.55
N ILE A 232 21.86 6.77 13.62
CA ILE A 232 22.30 8.09 14.07
C ILE A 232 23.29 8.62 13.03
N ASN A 233 22.86 9.58 12.26
CA ASN A 233 23.58 10.14 11.13
C ASN A 233 24.96 10.72 11.48
N ALA A 234 25.81 10.80 10.47
CA ALA A 234 27.06 11.51 10.52
C ALA A 234 27.30 12.31 9.23
N SER A 235 27.98 13.43 9.35
CA SER A 235 28.38 14.26 8.22
C SER A 235 29.82 14.74 8.35
N ARG A 236 30.47 14.98 7.21
CA ARG A 236 31.76 15.70 7.17
C ARG A 236 31.60 17.11 7.72
N SER A 237 30.47 17.76 7.47
CA SER A 237 30.15 19.05 8.02
C SER A 237 29.70 18.93 9.49
N ARG A 238 30.44 19.54 10.40
CA ARG A 238 30.13 19.60 11.83
C ARG A 238 28.89 20.45 12.15
N LEU A 239 28.39 21.22 11.18
CA LEU A 239 27.20 22.06 11.33
C LEU A 239 25.91 21.30 11.03
N MET A 240 26.01 20.13 10.36
CA MET A 240 24.86 19.30 10.08
C MET A 240 24.25 18.78 11.38
N ARG A 241 22.95 18.91 11.49
CA ARG A 241 22.15 18.54 12.66
C ARG A 241 20.70 18.31 12.28
N GLY A 242 20.00 17.51 13.05
CA GLY A 242 18.56 17.30 12.95
C GLY A 242 18.19 15.88 12.62
N PHE A 243 16.90 15.60 12.72
CA PHE A 243 16.27 14.32 12.46
C PHE A 243 15.88 14.24 10.97
N GLU A 244 16.06 13.08 10.36
CA GLU A 244 15.62 12.76 9.00
C GLU A 244 14.96 11.40 8.98
N CYS A 245 13.96 11.22 8.11
CA CYS A 245 13.36 9.91 7.88
C CYS A 245 13.39 9.61 6.39
N TYR A 246 13.93 8.45 6.05
CA TYR A 246 14.16 8.02 4.66
C TYR A 246 13.21 6.90 4.28
N TYR A 247 12.74 6.91 3.03
CA TYR A 247 12.09 5.77 2.41
C TYR A 247 12.72 5.48 1.05
N LEU A 248 12.41 4.31 0.48
CA LEU A 248 13.02 3.82 -0.74
C LEU A 248 12.62 4.66 -1.96
N SER A 249 13.57 5.40 -2.55
CA SER A 249 13.48 6.04 -3.86
C SER A 249 14.87 6.49 -4.29
N SER A 250 14.98 7.20 -5.41
CA SER A 250 16.26 7.84 -5.79
C SER A 250 16.68 8.81 -4.70
N ALA A 251 17.98 8.88 -4.42
CA ALA A 251 18.51 9.77 -3.38
C ALA A 251 18.11 11.24 -3.64
N THR A 252 17.63 11.90 -2.59
CA THR A 252 17.12 13.28 -2.64
C THR A 252 18.23 14.25 -3.02
N ASP A 253 19.44 14.05 -2.51
CA ASP A 253 20.61 14.90 -2.75
C ASP A 253 21.94 14.12 -2.56
N ASP A 254 23.06 14.80 -2.71
CA ASP A 254 24.38 14.20 -2.56
C ASP A 254 24.69 13.73 -1.13
N ASN A 255 24.10 14.36 -0.12
CA ASN A 255 24.24 13.91 1.27
C ASN A 255 23.52 12.58 1.46
N ALA A 256 22.30 12.44 0.92
CA ALA A 256 21.55 11.18 0.94
C ALA A 256 22.31 10.06 0.21
N ARG A 257 22.94 10.34 -0.94
CA ARG A 257 23.81 9.37 -1.63
C ARG A 257 25.04 8.98 -0.82
N ALA A 258 25.67 9.95 -0.18
CA ALA A 258 26.85 9.69 0.66
C ALA A 258 26.50 8.86 1.91
N LEU A 259 25.34 9.12 2.50
CA LEU A 259 24.83 8.35 3.63
C LEU A 259 24.47 6.92 3.20
N GLU A 260 23.74 6.74 2.08
CA GLU A 260 23.46 5.43 1.48
C GLU A 260 24.75 4.60 1.32
N ALA A 261 25.77 5.19 0.70
CA ALA A 261 27.05 4.52 0.49
C ALA A 261 27.79 4.18 1.81
N PHE A 262 27.62 4.99 2.85
CA PHE A 262 28.18 4.74 4.17
C PHE A 262 27.50 3.56 4.85
N GLU A 263 26.16 3.57 4.94
CA GLU A 263 25.37 2.51 5.56
C GLU A 263 25.52 1.18 4.84
N ASP A 264 25.48 1.18 3.51
CA ASP A 264 25.65 -0.02 2.69
C ASP A 264 27.09 -0.56 2.71
N SER A 265 28.07 0.22 3.20
CA SER A 265 29.47 -0.25 3.31
C SER A 265 29.63 -1.43 4.27
N SER A 266 28.71 -1.62 5.21
CA SER A 266 28.69 -2.78 6.12
C SER A 266 28.47 -4.12 5.39
N LEU A 267 28.02 -4.12 4.13
CA LEU A 267 28.00 -5.31 3.26
C LEU A 267 29.40 -5.94 3.13
N LYS A 268 30.45 -5.13 3.11
CA LYS A 268 31.84 -5.59 3.02
C LYS A 268 32.32 -6.31 4.30
N LEU A 269 31.61 -6.16 5.40
CA LEU A 269 31.89 -6.85 6.66
C LEU A 269 31.27 -8.25 6.71
N SER A 270 30.36 -8.59 5.82
CA SER A 270 29.79 -9.93 5.68
C SER A 270 30.70 -10.80 4.80
N GLU A 271 31.12 -11.96 5.31
CA GLU A 271 32.01 -12.90 4.60
C GLU A 271 31.30 -13.68 3.47
N SER A 272 29.99 -13.52 3.32
CA SER A 272 29.18 -14.22 2.31
C SER A 272 28.75 -13.25 1.20
N ALA A 273 29.51 -13.25 0.11
CA ALA A 273 29.14 -12.59 -1.16
C ALA A 273 28.07 -13.38 -1.97
N ASP A 274 27.39 -14.32 -1.37
CA ASP A 274 26.41 -15.18 -2.05
C ASP A 274 24.99 -14.67 -1.86
N ALA A 275 24.67 -13.58 -2.55
CA ALA A 275 23.29 -13.17 -2.74
C ALA A 275 23.00 -13.02 -4.23
N GLU A 276 23.14 -14.09 -5.01
CA GLU A 276 22.34 -14.26 -6.21
C GLU A 276 20.91 -14.61 -5.81
N HIS A 277 20.13 -13.59 -5.56
CA HIS A 277 18.69 -13.77 -5.52
C HIS A 277 18.20 -14.15 -6.92
N SER A 278 17.58 -15.33 -6.98
CA SER A 278 16.90 -15.96 -8.10
C SER A 278 16.33 -14.90 -9.07
N LYS A 279 16.97 -14.82 -10.21
CA LYS A 279 16.42 -14.13 -11.39
C LYS A 279 15.34 -15.03 -11.95
N THR A 280 14.20 -14.43 -12.24
CA THR A 280 13.11 -14.96 -13.09
C THR A 280 11.93 -15.49 -12.31
N LEU A 281 10.95 -14.67 -12.10
CA LEU A 281 9.53 -14.86 -12.41
C LEU A 281 8.61 -13.71 -11.99
N ASP A 282 9.03 -12.70 -11.27
CA ASP A 282 8.06 -11.74 -10.72
C ASP A 282 8.45 -10.27 -10.82
N LYS A 283 9.19 -9.88 -11.87
CA LYS A 283 9.62 -8.47 -11.99
C LYS A 283 8.41 -7.50 -11.94
N THR A 284 7.30 -7.87 -12.58
CA THR A 284 6.11 -7.01 -12.64
C THR A 284 5.35 -6.99 -11.31
N LEU A 285 5.18 -8.13 -10.64
CA LEU A 285 4.56 -8.20 -9.31
C LEU A 285 5.45 -7.56 -8.24
N TRP A 286 6.77 -7.73 -8.37
CA TRP A 286 7.76 -7.08 -7.52
C TRP A 286 7.70 -5.56 -7.64
N ASP A 287 7.65 -5.04 -8.86
CA ASP A 287 7.58 -3.59 -9.12
C ASP A 287 6.29 -2.98 -8.58
N MET A 288 5.18 -3.71 -8.60
CA MET A 288 3.89 -3.26 -8.07
C MET A 288 3.87 -3.21 -6.54
N THR A 289 4.30 -4.28 -5.88
CA THR A 289 4.41 -4.34 -4.41
C THR A 289 5.38 -3.28 -3.89
N LEU A 290 6.50 -3.06 -4.58
CA LEU A 290 7.45 -2.00 -4.25
C LEU A 290 6.82 -0.60 -4.32
N THR A 291 5.88 -0.37 -5.25
CA THR A 291 5.28 0.96 -5.41
C THR A 291 4.29 1.27 -4.28
N GLU A 292 3.44 0.32 -3.90
CA GLU A 292 2.54 0.49 -2.76
C GLU A 292 3.31 0.64 -1.46
N ASN A 293 4.24 -0.25 -1.18
CA ASN A 293 5.10 -0.15 -0.01
C ASN A 293 5.86 1.19 0.04
N ARG A 294 6.21 1.77 -1.12
CA ARG A 294 6.85 3.09 -1.19
C ARG A 294 5.90 4.23 -0.80
N MET A 295 4.65 4.19 -1.25
CA MET A 295 3.64 5.20 -0.87
C MET A 295 3.38 5.14 0.64
N GLU A 296 3.12 3.96 1.16
CA GLU A 296 2.91 3.71 2.58
C GLU A 296 4.15 4.05 3.41
N SER A 297 5.36 3.76 2.91
CA SER A 297 6.62 4.15 3.55
C SER A 297 6.80 5.66 3.60
N GLY A 298 6.49 6.38 2.54
CA GLY A 298 6.55 7.84 2.48
C GLY A 298 5.58 8.48 3.46
N GLU A 299 4.42 7.91 3.61
CA GLU A 299 3.42 8.35 4.56
C GLU A 299 3.83 8.06 6.00
N LEU A 300 4.29 6.84 6.30
CA LEU A 300 4.87 6.48 7.61
C LEU A 300 6.00 7.44 7.99
N ALA A 301 6.92 7.73 7.04
CA ALA A 301 7.99 8.70 7.25
C ALA A 301 7.45 10.09 7.59
N SER A 302 6.37 10.53 6.93
CA SER A 302 5.74 11.83 7.18
C SER A 302 5.14 11.91 8.58
N TYR A 303 4.44 10.87 9.04
CA TYR A 303 3.89 10.81 10.40
C TYR A 303 4.98 10.81 11.47
N ILE A 304 6.08 10.09 11.24
CA ILE A 304 7.23 10.09 12.16
C ILE A 304 7.86 11.48 12.21
N CYS A 305 8.15 12.10 11.07
CA CYS A 305 8.72 13.44 10.99
C CYS A 305 7.83 14.49 11.67
N ALA A 306 6.52 14.46 11.44
CA ALA A 306 5.58 15.38 12.06
C ALA A 306 5.57 15.24 13.60
N SER A 307 5.58 14.00 14.10
CA SER A 307 5.61 13.75 15.55
C SER A 307 6.92 14.17 16.19
N VAL A 308 8.04 14.07 15.48
CA VAL A 308 9.35 14.56 15.96
C VAL A 308 9.37 16.09 15.98
N ASP A 309 8.81 16.75 14.97
CA ASP A 309 8.71 18.21 14.92
C ASP A 309 7.90 18.78 16.09
N GLU A 310 6.75 18.19 16.36
CA GLU A 310 5.90 18.54 17.51
C GLU A 310 6.60 18.35 18.86
N SER A 311 7.55 17.42 18.96
CA SER A 311 8.27 17.14 20.20
C SER A 311 9.28 18.23 20.59
N LEU A 312 9.72 19.04 19.62
CA LEU A 312 10.74 20.09 19.74
C LEU A 312 12.08 19.61 20.36
N VAL A 313 12.32 18.31 20.39
CA VAL A 313 13.52 17.69 21.00
C VAL A 313 14.74 17.94 20.12
N ILE A 314 14.57 17.74 18.82
CA ILE A 314 15.60 17.88 17.80
C ILE A 314 14.97 18.52 16.56
N LYS A 315 15.78 19.27 15.79
CA LYS A 315 15.30 19.90 14.55
C LYS A 315 14.87 18.81 13.56
N ASN A 316 13.63 18.88 13.09
CA ASN A 316 13.18 18.05 12.00
C ASN A 316 13.71 18.61 10.65
N ARG A 317 14.30 17.74 9.82
CA ARG A 317 14.78 18.04 8.47
C ARG A 317 13.87 17.43 7.39
N GLY A 318 12.84 16.70 7.81
CA GLY A 318 11.79 16.16 6.97
C GLY A 318 12.09 14.80 6.37
N VAL A 319 11.19 14.41 5.49
CA VAL A 319 11.24 13.15 4.76
C VAL A 319 12.23 13.27 3.60
N ARG A 320 13.00 12.22 3.38
CA ARG A 320 13.99 12.10 2.32
C ARG A 320 13.90 10.75 1.64
N THR A 321 14.65 10.57 0.59
CA THR A 321 14.73 9.31 -0.14
C THR A 321 16.18 8.89 -0.37
N ALA A 322 16.43 7.58 -0.31
CA ALA A 322 17.67 6.93 -0.69
C ALA A 322 17.44 5.43 -0.95
N ARG A 323 18.44 4.73 -1.51
CA ARG A 323 18.33 3.32 -1.89
C ARG A 323 19.03 2.39 -0.91
N PHE A 324 18.91 2.65 0.39
CA PHE A 324 19.49 1.80 1.41
C PHE A 324 19.18 0.33 1.19
N TYR A 325 20.17 -0.53 1.36
CA TYR A 325 20.06 -1.96 1.13
C TYR A 325 18.87 -2.57 1.86
N VAL A 326 18.74 -2.27 3.15
CA VAL A 326 17.66 -2.83 4.00
C VAL A 326 16.26 -2.41 3.53
N LEU A 327 16.09 -1.18 3.01
CA LEU A 327 14.81 -0.72 2.48
C LEU A 327 14.51 -1.34 1.11
N LYS A 328 15.55 -1.53 0.29
CA LYS A 328 15.42 -2.11 -1.05
C LYS A 328 15.02 -3.58 -1.03
N HIS A 329 15.45 -4.32 0.01
CA HIS A 329 15.25 -5.77 0.11
C HIS A 329 14.16 -6.16 1.12
N THR A 330 13.41 -5.21 1.65
CA THR A 330 12.25 -5.43 2.51
C THR A 330 10.94 -5.34 1.72
N ASN A 331 10.06 -6.34 1.88
CA ASN A 331 8.84 -6.52 1.11
C ASN A 331 7.58 -5.91 1.77
N ILE A 332 7.77 -5.08 2.78
CA ILE A 332 6.72 -4.38 3.53
C ILE A 332 7.05 -2.89 3.61
N PRO A 333 6.09 -2.02 3.97
CA PRO A 333 6.36 -0.60 4.17
C PRO A 333 7.53 -0.39 5.10
N SER A 334 8.54 0.36 4.64
CA SER A 334 9.85 0.43 5.28
C SER A 334 10.44 1.84 5.29
N VAL A 335 10.98 2.24 6.43
CA VAL A 335 11.67 3.52 6.62
C VAL A 335 12.98 3.35 7.37
N LEU A 336 13.91 4.29 7.15
CA LEU A 336 15.13 4.42 7.92
C LEU A 336 15.12 5.79 8.62
N VAL A 337 15.26 5.76 9.93
CA VAL A 337 15.27 6.93 10.81
C VAL A 337 16.69 7.29 11.14
N GLU A 338 17.07 8.53 10.86
CA GLU A 338 18.28 9.18 11.30
C GLU A 338 17.96 10.11 12.46
N ALA A 339 18.22 9.65 13.68
CA ALA A 339 17.74 10.28 14.90
C ALA A 339 18.53 11.52 15.35
N GLY A 340 19.40 12.06 14.50
CA GLY A 340 20.28 13.21 14.74
C GLY A 340 21.68 12.94 14.19
N TYR A 341 22.59 13.90 14.35
CA TYR A 341 23.95 13.80 13.82
C TYR A 341 24.97 13.63 14.94
N ILE A 342 25.53 12.43 15.09
CA ILE A 342 26.56 12.13 16.08
C ILE A 342 27.86 12.92 15.85
N SER A 343 28.10 13.35 14.60
CA SER A 343 29.22 14.19 14.21
C SER A 343 29.11 15.65 14.67
N ASN A 344 27.90 16.10 15.08
CA ASN A 344 27.67 17.43 15.64
C ASN A 344 27.81 17.38 17.16
N ARG A 345 28.70 18.21 17.73
CA ARG A 345 29.00 18.21 19.15
C ARG A 345 27.75 18.39 20.03
N LEU A 346 26.88 19.32 19.68
CA LEU A 346 25.69 19.61 20.51
C LEU A 346 24.67 18.47 20.42
N GLU A 347 24.51 17.85 19.25
CA GLU A 347 23.60 16.72 19.11
C GLU A 347 24.19 15.45 19.74
N GLU A 348 25.49 15.20 19.63
CA GLU A 348 26.15 14.12 20.37
C GLU A 348 25.87 14.21 21.87
N MET A 349 25.99 15.40 22.45
CA MET A 349 25.68 15.63 23.88
C MET A 349 24.21 15.34 24.18
N LYS A 350 23.29 15.81 23.33
CA LYS A 350 21.85 15.55 23.47
C LYS A 350 21.53 14.07 23.34
N LEU A 351 22.10 13.39 22.36
CA LEU A 351 21.84 11.96 22.09
C LEU A 351 22.39 11.05 23.21
N LYS A 352 23.35 11.51 23.98
CA LYS A 352 23.85 10.81 25.19
C LYS A 352 22.95 11.05 26.41
N ASP A 353 22.08 12.04 26.39
CA ASP A 353 21.15 12.30 27.50
C ASP A 353 19.98 11.31 27.43
N PRO A 354 19.79 10.46 28.47
CA PRO A 354 18.72 9.47 28.49
C PRO A 354 17.30 10.07 28.39
N GLN A 355 17.10 11.31 28.87
CA GLN A 355 15.82 12.01 28.80
C GLN A 355 15.53 12.48 27.36
N VAL A 356 16.56 12.97 26.66
CA VAL A 356 16.44 13.36 25.24
C VAL A 356 16.14 12.15 24.39
N LEU A 357 16.89 11.05 24.58
CA LEU A 357 16.61 9.79 23.86
C LEU A 357 15.21 9.24 24.20
N GLY A 358 14.74 9.40 25.44
CA GLY A 358 13.38 9.01 25.83
C GLY A 358 12.31 9.77 25.04
N ARG A 359 12.40 11.11 25.03
CA ARG A 359 11.47 11.96 24.28
C ARG A 359 11.53 11.72 22.77
N LEU A 360 12.71 11.43 22.24
CA LEU A 360 12.87 11.10 20.82
C LEU A 360 12.23 9.75 20.49
N ALA A 361 12.41 8.75 21.36
CA ALA A 361 11.73 7.45 21.23
C ALA A 361 10.19 7.59 21.28
N GLU A 362 9.69 8.43 22.21
CA GLU A 362 8.25 8.74 22.29
C GLU A 362 7.74 9.41 21.02
N ALA A 363 8.50 10.33 20.43
CA ALA A 363 8.13 11.01 19.21
C ALA A 363 8.07 10.05 18.01
N VAL A 364 9.08 9.19 17.84
CA VAL A 364 9.11 8.19 16.77
C VAL A 364 7.98 7.17 16.94
N ALA A 365 7.80 6.63 18.15
CA ALA A 365 6.73 5.68 18.44
C ALA A 365 5.35 6.29 18.20
N ARG A 366 5.12 7.55 18.62
CA ARG A 366 3.87 8.28 18.36
C ARG A 366 3.60 8.44 16.87
N GLY A 367 4.61 8.71 16.05
CA GLY A 367 4.47 8.78 14.60
C GLY A 367 4.02 7.44 14.01
N ILE A 368 4.60 6.33 14.46
CA ILE A 368 4.21 4.97 14.05
C ILE A 368 2.76 4.67 14.48
N LEU A 369 2.37 5.03 15.71
CA LEU A 369 1.02 4.82 16.22
C LEU A 369 -0.04 5.66 15.47
N ARG A 370 0.26 6.91 15.16
CA ARG A 370 -0.61 7.76 14.35
C ARG A 370 -0.78 7.24 12.93
N TYR A 371 0.30 6.77 12.33
CA TYR A 371 0.22 6.10 11.03
C TYR A 371 -0.65 4.84 11.11
N LYS A 372 -0.46 3.99 12.14
CA LYS A 372 -1.30 2.82 12.40
C LYS A 372 -2.78 3.20 12.50
N GLU A 373 -3.13 4.18 13.33
CA GLU A 373 -4.51 4.63 13.52
C GLU A 373 -5.14 5.06 12.20
N ARG A 374 -4.41 5.86 11.42
CA ARG A 374 -4.87 6.30 10.11
C ARG A 374 -5.03 5.12 9.15
N TYR A 375 -4.01 4.26 9.02
CA TYR A 375 -4.03 3.09 8.14
C TYR A 375 -5.22 2.17 8.44
N GLU A 376 -5.51 1.93 9.72
CA GLU A 376 -6.64 1.11 10.15
C GLU A 376 -7.99 1.80 9.91
N LYS A 377 -8.07 3.11 10.09
CA LYS A 377 -9.28 3.90 9.85
C LYS A 377 -9.64 4.00 8.36
N THR A 378 -8.64 4.08 7.51
CA THR A 378 -8.82 4.20 6.06
C THR A 378 -8.73 2.86 5.33
N GLU A 379 -8.65 1.73 6.06
CA GLU A 379 -8.47 0.39 5.48
C GLU A 379 -7.30 0.34 4.48
N GLY A 380 -6.19 1.00 4.81
CA GLY A 380 -4.99 1.07 3.98
C GLY A 380 -5.06 2.07 2.83
N PHE A 381 -6.13 2.85 2.70
CA PHE A 381 -6.19 3.88 1.66
C PHE A 381 -5.38 5.11 2.03
N THR A 382 -4.51 5.53 1.13
CA THR A 382 -3.90 6.85 1.17
C THR A 382 -4.88 7.86 0.58
N ASP A 383 -5.24 8.89 1.34
CA ASP A 383 -5.91 10.06 0.75
C ASP A 383 -4.92 10.74 -0.21
N VAL A 384 -5.25 10.73 -1.50
CA VAL A 384 -4.50 11.43 -2.56
C VAL A 384 -4.99 12.86 -2.61
#